data_3375b2487f2d6350c3ae1d42d7a8c388
#
_entry.id   3375b2487f2d6350c3ae1d42d7a8c388
#
_cell.length_a   1.000
_cell.length_b   1.000
_cell.length_c   1.000
_cell.angle_alpha   90.00
_cell.angle_beta   90.00
_cell.angle_gamma   90.00
#
_symmetry.space_group_name_H-M   'P 1'
#
loop_
_entity.id
_entity.type
_entity.pdbx_description
1 polymer ?
#
loop_
_entity_poly.entity_id
_entity_poly.type
_entity_poly.pdbx_seq_one_letter_code
_entity_poly.pdbx_strand_id
1 'polypeptide(L)'
;LQPERSVNREIGAKWDIKPDLQASLALYRLDRGNVAVVDQADVTRIILVDGQYVRGIELDLAGRVTDAWQLMGGYAYQAGEITATQSATAIKGNRLAHLPKHSASLWNRYDINQTVGVGLGIVYRASIFANVDNLVTLPAFTRFDAAVYWTLNPALQLQLNVENLANKHYFASANSNNNISPGAPRSAWVKLNYHF
;
A
#
# COMPACT_ATOMS: atom_id res chain seq x y z
N LEU A 1 -26.82 -16.07 15.64
CA LEU A 1 -26.26 -15.11 14.65
C LEU A 1 -25.58 -15.90 13.55
N GLN A 2 -25.71 -15.45 12.29
CA GLN A 2 -24.94 -15.98 11.18
C GLN A 2 -23.52 -15.40 11.23
N PRO A 3 -22.49 -16.13 10.76
CA PRO A 3 -21.12 -15.60 10.71
C PRO A 3 -21.02 -14.43 9.72
N GLU A 4 -20.05 -13.55 9.96
CA GLU A 4 -19.67 -12.55 8.97
C GLU A 4 -19.28 -13.23 7.65
N ARG A 5 -19.64 -12.59 6.55
CA ARG A 5 -19.36 -13.10 5.20
C ARG A 5 -18.60 -12.06 4.39
N SER A 6 -17.49 -12.48 3.78
CA SER A 6 -16.77 -11.69 2.80
C SER A 6 -16.86 -12.36 1.42
N VAL A 7 -17.15 -11.57 0.40
CA VAL A 7 -17.20 -12.01 -1.00
C VAL A 7 -16.27 -11.13 -1.81
N ASN A 8 -15.21 -11.72 -2.36
CA ASN A 8 -14.34 -11.05 -3.33
C ASN A 8 -14.73 -11.46 -4.75
N ARG A 9 -14.84 -10.47 -5.63
CA ARG A 9 -15.00 -10.65 -7.07
C ARG A 9 -13.88 -9.89 -7.74
N GLU A 10 -13.11 -10.59 -8.56
CA GLU A 10 -11.93 -10.03 -9.21
C GLU A 10 -11.86 -10.50 -10.66
N ILE A 11 -11.46 -9.61 -11.54
CA ILE A 11 -11.05 -9.90 -12.89
C ILE A 11 -9.71 -9.23 -13.15
N GLY A 12 -8.79 -9.96 -13.74
CA GLY A 12 -7.44 -9.45 -14.00
C GLY A 12 -6.84 -10.01 -15.25
N ALA A 13 -5.79 -9.36 -15.70
CA ALA A 13 -4.94 -9.79 -16.79
C ALA A 13 -3.48 -9.67 -16.39
N LYS A 14 -2.67 -10.63 -16.81
CA LYS A 14 -1.21 -10.60 -16.72
C LYS A 14 -0.68 -10.78 -18.13
N TRP A 15 0.37 -10.03 -18.45
CA TRP A 15 1.01 -10.16 -19.77
C TRP A 15 2.51 -9.91 -19.66
N ASP A 16 3.23 -10.65 -20.46
CA ASP A 16 4.67 -10.51 -20.64
C ASP A 16 4.89 -9.48 -21.75
N ILE A 17 5.29 -8.26 -21.38
CA ILE A 17 5.64 -7.20 -22.35
C ILE A 17 6.90 -7.60 -23.10
N LYS A 18 7.84 -8.23 -22.37
CA LYS A 18 9.07 -8.87 -22.83
C LYS A 18 9.33 -10.10 -21.95
N PRO A 19 10.24 -11.01 -22.33
CA PRO A 19 10.57 -12.19 -21.51
C PRO A 19 10.89 -11.85 -20.04
N ASP A 20 11.52 -10.70 -19.79
CA ASP A 20 11.95 -10.27 -18.46
C ASP A 20 11.15 -9.07 -17.92
N LEU A 21 10.01 -8.71 -18.53
CA LEU A 21 9.18 -7.58 -18.10
C LEU A 21 7.70 -7.95 -18.14
N GLN A 22 7.12 -8.05 -16.97
CA GLN A 22 5.72 -8.38 -16.75
C GLN A 22 4.90 -7.18 -16.28
N ALA A 23 3.65 -7.12 -16.72
CA ALA A 23 2.63 -6.23 -16.16
C ALA A 23 1.40 -7.03 -15.73
N SER A 24 0.69 -6.52 -14.73
CA SER A 24 -0.60 -7.04 -14.32
C SER A 24 -1.60 -5.91 -14.09
N LEU A 25 -2.86 -6.21 -14.35
CA LEU A 25 -4.01 -5.34 -14.05
C LEU A 25 -5.05 -6.18 -13.35
N ALA A 26 -5.58 -5.69 -12.24
CA ALA A 26 -6.72 -6.28 -11.56
C ALA A 26 -7.81 -5.25 -11.29
N LEU A 27 -9.06 -5.66 -11.47
CA LEU A 27 -10.26 -4.93 -11.07
C LEU A 27 -10.97 -5.79 -10.03
N TYR A 28 -11.24 -5.24 -8.87
CA TYR A 28 -11.82 -6.03 -7.80
C TYR A 28 -12.91 -5.30 -7.04
N ARG A 29 -13.77 -6.10 -6.41
CA ARG A 29 -14.75 -5.67 -5.41
C ARG A 29 -14.85 -6.69 -4.30
N LEU A 30 -14.58 -6.24 -3.07
CA LEU A 30 -14.75 -6.98 -1.83
C LEU A 30 -15.97 -6.43 -1.09
N ASP A 31 -16.96 -7.23 -0.89
CA ASP A 31 -18.14 -6.94 -0.07
C ASP A 31 -18.05 -7.72 1.25
N ARG A 32 -18.29 -7.06 2.39
CA ARG A 32 -18.40 -7.66 3.72
C ARG A 32 -19.78 -7.42 4.26
N GLY A 33 -20.48 -8.48 4.62
CA GLY A 33 -21.84 -8.45 5.14
C GLY A 33 -22.01 -9.29 6.41
N ASN A 34 -23.20 -9.33 6.95
CA ASN A 34 -23.54 -9.99 8.21
C ASN A 34 -22.75 -9.43 9.40
N VAL A 35 -22.49 -8.13 9.42
CA VAL A 35 -21.80 -7.47 10.54
C VAL A 35 -22.80 -7.38 11.71
N ALA A 36 -22.42 -7.94 12.86
CA ALA A 36 -23.21 -7.88 14.07
C ALA A 36 -23.11 -6.49 14.70
N VAL A 37 -24.24 -5.83 14.87
CA VAL A 37 -24.33 -4.49 15.48
C VAL A 37 -25.45 -4.46 16.51
N VAL A 38 -25.33 -3.56 17.49
CA VAL A 38 -26.41 -3.28 18.42
C VAL A 38 -27.53 -2.54 17.69
N ASP A 39 -28.75 -3.01 17.80
CA ASP A 39 -29.92 -2.35 17.22
C ASP A 39 -30.10 -0.97 17.89
N GLN A 40 -30.16 0.09 17.08
CA GLN A 40 -30.33 1.45 17.61
C GLN A 40 -31.72 1.71 18.18
N ALA A 41 -32.71 0.92 17.77
CA ALA A 41 -34.07 1.01 18.28
C ALA A 41 -34.26 0.21 19.60
N ASP A 42 -33.46 -0.85 19.80
CA ASP A 42 -33.47 -1.69 21.00
C ASP A 42 -32.06 -2.16 21.31
N VAL A 43 -31.37 -1.46 22.20
CA VAL A 43 -29.97 -1.70 22.57
C VAL A 43 -29.73 -3.08 23.24
N THR A 44 -30.78 -3.82 23.56
CA THR A 44 -30.67 -5.20 24.07
C THR A 44 -30.57 -6.24 22.96
N ARG A 45 -30.79 -5.85 21.71
CA ARG A 45 -30.74 -6.72 20.54
C ARG A 45 -29.51 -6.53 19.72
N ILE A 46 -28.98 -7.63 19.17
CA ILE A 46 -27.95 -7.63 18.13
C ILE A 46 -28.61 -8.02 16.81
N ILE A 47 -28.44 -7.19 15.81
CA ILE A 47 -28.90 -7.43 14.43
C ILE A 47 -27.73 -7.59 13.50
N LEU A 48 -27.93 -8.20 12.34
CA LEU A 48 -26.94 -8.29 11.28
C LEU A 48 -27.27 -7.25 10.20
N VAL A 49 -26.25 -6.50 9.80
CA VAL A 49 -26.37 -5.49 8.75
C VAL A 49 -25.36 -5.76 7.64
N ASP A 50 -25.59 -5.19 6.47
CA ASP A 50 -24.52 -5.05 5.46
C ASP A 50 -23.39 -4.22 6.05
N GLY A 51 -22.15 -4.65 5.81
CA GLY A 51 -21.00 -4.06 6.50
C GLY A 51 -20.36 -2.95 5.73
N GLN A 52 -19.61 -3.33 4.71
CA GLN A 52 -18.80 -2.40 3.94
C GLN A 52 -18.38 -3.01 2.61
N TYR A 53 -17.95 -2.18 1.69
CA TYR A 53 -17.27 -2.66 0.49
C TYR A 53 -15.94 -1.93 0.26
N VAL A 54 -15.06 -2.58 -0.47
CA VAL A 54 -13.89 -1.97 -1.12
C VAL A 54 -13.93 -2.38 -2.58
N ARG A 55 -13.68 -1.42 -3.47
CA ARG A 55 -13.47 -1.68 -4.91
C ARG A 55 -12.24 -0.94 -5.37
N GLY A 56 -11.55 -1.50 -6.34
CA GLY A 56 -10.31 -0.90 -6.79
C GLY A 56 -9.82 -1.39 -8.13
N ILE A 57 -8.74 -0.74 -8.53
CA ILE A 57 -7.92 -1.06 -9.70
C ILE A 57 -6.51 -1.16 -9.21
N GLU A 58 -5.82 -2.24 -9.55
CA GLU A 58 -4.40 -2.44 -9.25
C GLU A 58 -3.64 -2.65 -10.56
N LEU A 59 -2.53 -1.97 -10.70
CA LEU A 59 -1.62 -2.06 -11.83
C LEU A 59 -0.22 -2.32 -11.29
N ASP A 60 0.43 -3.38 -11.72
CA ASP A 60 1.81 -3.71 -11.37
C ASP A 60 2.67 -3.83 -12.61
N LEU A 61 3.94 -3.50 -12.45
CA LEU A 61 4.96 -3.63 -13.48
C LEU A 61 6.26 -4.06 -12.81
N ALA A 62 6.86 -5.15 -13.28
CA ALA A 62 8.12 -5.65 -12.72
C ALA A 62 8.99 -6.31 -13.81
N GLY A 63 10.29 -6.01 -13.76
CA GLY A 63 11.25 -6.69 -14.62
C GLY A 63 12.32 -5.77 -15.22
N ARG A 64 12.96 -6.25 -16.29
CA ARG A 64 14.01 -5.55 -17.02
C ARG A 64 13.45 -4.83 -18.24
N VAL A 65 13.65 -3.52 -18.29
CA VAL A 65 13.36 -2.70 -19.47
C VAL A 65 14.49 -2.81 -20.50
N THR A 66 15.72 -2.83 -20.00
CA THR A 66 16.94 -3.13 -20.77
C THR A 66 17.85 -3.99 -19.91
N ASP A 67 18.98 -4.47 -20.44
CA ASP A 67 19.99 -5.22 -19.67
C ASP A 67 20.50 -4.44 -18.44
N ALA A 68 20.57 -3.11 -18.56
CA ALA A 68 21.05 -2.24 -17.49
C ALA A 68 19.93 -1.64 -16.62
N TRP A 69 18.66 -1.66 -17.07
CA TRP A 69 17.58 -0.97 -16.38
C TRP A 69 16.48 -1.95 -15.95
N GLN A 70 16.28 -2.02 -14.64
CA GLN A 70 15.22 -2.79 -14.00
C GLN A 70 14.25 -1.84 -13.29
N LEU A 71 12.97 -2.19 -13.28
CA LEU A 71 11.97 -1.50 -12.48
C LEU A 71 10.99 -2.48 -11.84
N MET A 72 10.46 -2.06 -10.71
CA MET A 72 9.39 -2.73 -10.00
C MET A 72 8.51 -1.68 -9.37
N GLY A 73 7.23 -1.73 -9.64
CA GLY A 73 6.30 -0.78 -9.07
C GLY A 73 4.86 -1.19 -9.21
N GLY A 74 4.01 -0.50 -8.47
CA GLY A 74 2.57 -0.70 -8.51
C GLY A 74 1.84 0.60 -8.24
N TYR A 75 0.63 0.65 -8.75
CA TYR A 75 -0.34 1.70 -8.49
C TYR A 75 -1.66 1.08 -8.13
N ALA A 76 -2.30 1.58 -7.07
CA ALA A 76 -3.65 1.19 -6.70
C ALA A 76 -4.56 2.43 -6.59
N TYR A 77 -5.73 2.30 -7.18
CA TYR A 77 -6.89 3.15 -6.89
C TYR A 77 -7.90 2.34 -6.10
N GLN A 78 -8.32 2.86 -4.94
CA GLN A 78 -9.23 2.16 -4.04
C GLN A 78 -10.33 3.10 -3.54
N ALA A 79 -11.55 2.60 -3.50
CA ALA A 79 -12.68 3.29 -2.89
C ALA A 79 -13.46 2.29 -2.01
N GLY A 80 -13.70 2.69 -0.77
CA GLY A 80 -14.43 1.86 0.17
C GLY A 80 -15.23 2.70 1.14
N GLU A 81 -16.41 2.21 1.47
CA GLU A 81 -17.33 2.88 2.38
C GLU A 81 -18.17 1.90 3.18
N ILE A 82 -18.75 2.38 4.26
CA ILE A 82 -19.70 1.69 5.11
C ILE A 82 -21.08 1.69 4.43
N THR A 83 -21.67 0.53 4.22
CA THR A 83 -22.94 0.37 3.49
C THR A 83 -24.16 0.43 4.38
N ALA A 84 -24.01 0.13 5.68
CA ALA A 84 -25.06 0.28 6.68
C ALA A 84 -24.45 0.82 7.99
N THR A 85 -25.15 1.69 8.69
CA THR A 85 -24.71 2.25 9.97
C THR A 85 -24.48 1.12 10.98
N GLN A 86 -23.29 1.09 11.57
CA GLN A 86 -22.84 0.04 12.50
C GLN A 86 -22.72 0.56 13.93
N SER A 87 -22.52 1.87 14.10
CA SER A 87 -22.43 2.54 15.42
C SER A 87 -22.65 4.04 15.24
N ALA A 88 -22.62 4.79 16.33
CA ALA A 88 -22.70 6.26 16.30
C ALA A 88 -21.57 6.93 15.50
N THR A 89 -20.44 6.26 15.32
CA THR A 89 -19.28 6.78 14.58
C THR A 89 -19.05 6.08 13.23
N ALA A 90 -19.52 4.84 13.09
CA ALA A 90 -19.44 4.07 11.85
C ALA A 90 -20.74 4.21 11.06
N ILE A 91 -20.96 5.36 10.44
CA ILE A 91 -22.21 5.75 9.78
C ILE A 91 -22.14 5.34 8.30
N LYS A 92 -23.30 4.92 7.75
CA LYS A 92 -23.44 4.67 6.31
C LYS A 92 -22.94 5.85 5.47
N GLY A 93 -22.11 5.55 4.47
CA GLY A 93 -21.47 6.52 3.58
C GLY A 93 -20.11 7.01 4.07
N ASN A 94 -19.72 6.72 5.34
CA ASN A 94 -18.37 7.01 5.78
C ASN A 94 -17.36 6.15 5.01
N ARG A 95 -16.23 6.77 4.66
CA ARG A 95 -15.11 6.08 4.03
C ARG A 95 -14.42 5.18 5.04
N LEU A 96 -13.89 4.07 4.56
CA LEU A 96 -13.11 3.18 5.41
C LEU A 96 -11.83 3.88 5.88
N ALA A 97 -11.51 3.66 7.16
CA ALA A 97 -10.25 4.12 7.74
C ALA A 97 -9.06 3.42 7.06
N HIS A 98 -7.92 4.09 7.07
CA HIS A 98 -6.64 3.57 6.56
C HIS A 98 -6.64 3.15 5.09
N LEU A 99 -7.66 3.50 4.34
CA LEU A 99 -7.79 3.19 2.91
C LEU A 99 -7.42 4.44 2.07
N PRO A 100 -6.20 4.50 1.52
CA PRO A 100 -5.83 5.59 0.62
C PRO A 100 -6.58 5.44 -0.70
N LYS A 101 -7.11 6.55 -1.23
CA LYS A 101 -7.75 6.53 -2.54
C LYS A 101 -6.77 6.24 -3.67
N HIS A 102 -5.53 6.68 -3.53
CA HIS A 102 -4.44 6.42 -4.46
C HIS A 102 -3.19 6.04 -3.67
N SER A 103 -2.51 5.00 -4.09
CA SER A 103 -1.18 4.65 -3.65
C SER A 103 -0.33 4.23 -4.84
N ALA A 104 0.95 4.57 -4.80
CA ALA A 104 1.91 4.19 -5.83
C ALA A 104 3.27 3.94 -5.21
N SER A 105 3.98 2.98 -5.75
CA SER A 105 5.40 2.79 -5.48
C SER A 105 6.11 2.44 -6.78
N LEU A 106 7.32 2.95 -6.94
CA LEU A 106 8.17 2.61 -8.07
C LEU A 106 9.61 2.57 -7.60
N TRP A 107 10.26 1.47 -7.83
CA TRP A 107 11.69 1.28 -7.65
C TRP A 107 12.34 1.13 -9.00
N ASN A 108 13.35 1.96 -9.28
CA ASN A 108 14.20 1.89 -10.45
C ASN A 108 15.61 1.49 -10.01
N ARG A 109 16.21 0.54 -10.70
CA ARG A 109 17.61 0.20 -10.60
C ARG A 109 18.26 0.35 -11.97
N TYR A 110 19.36 1.05 -12.02
CA TYR A 110 20.18 1.22 -13.22
C TYR A 110 21.61 0.77 -12.94
N ASP A 111 22.06 -0.24 -13.65
CA ASP A 111 23.42 -0.74 -13.57
C ASP A 111 24.31 0.09 -14.51
N ILE A 112 25.12 1.00 -13.93
CA ILE A 112 26.00 1.91 -14.66
C ILE A 112 27.07 1.11 -15.40
N ASN A 113 27.55 0.03 -14.78
CA ASN A 113 28.49 -0.93 -15.34
C ASN A 113 28.36 -2.26 -14.55
N GLN A 114 29.24 -3.23 -14.85
CA GLN A 114 29.23 -4.56 -14.19
C GLN A 114 29.52 -4.51 -12.68
N THR A 115 30.06 -3.40 -12.19
CA THR A 115 30.48 -3.26 -10.79
C THR A 115 29.55 -2.37 -9.99
N VAL A 116 28.99 -1.32 -10.58
CA VAL A 116 28.23 -0.29 -9.89
C VAL A 116 26.83 -0.15 -10.49
N GLY A 117 25.83 -0.21 -9.62
CA GLY A 117 24.44 0.12 -9.91
C GLY A 117 23.90 1.15 -8.93
N VAL A 118 22.89 1.88 -9.34
CA VAL A 118 22.17 2.86 -8.52
C VAL A 118 20.68 2.53 -8.50
N GLY A 119 20.01 2.83 -7.40
CA GLY A 119 18.58 2.67 -7.23
C GLY A 119 17.91 3.97 -6.80
N LEU A 120 16.72 4.23 -7.33
CA LEU A 120 15.85 5.33 -6.90
C LEU A 120 14.43 4.81 -6.73
N GLY A 121 13.87 5.03 -5.54
CA GLY A 121 12.51 4.68 -5.15
C GLY A 121 11.63 5.90 -4.94
N ILE A 122 10.35 5.77 -5.32
CA ILE A 122 9.31 6.74 -5.01
C ILE A 122 8.17 5.95 -4.34
N VAL A 123 7.67 6.47 -3.22
CA VAL A 123 6.49 5.96 -2.54
C VAL A 123 5.51 7.11 -2.35
N TYR A 124 4.32 6.97 -2.90
CA TYR A 124 3.23 7.92 -2.74
C TYR A 124 2.04 7.27 -2.04
N ARG A 125 1.42 7.98 -1.12
CA ARG A 125 0.15 7.62 -0.51
C ARG A 125 -0.75 8.85 -0.42
N ALA A 126 -1.97 8.77 -0.94
CA ALA A 126 -2.99 9.78 -0.74
C ALA A 126 -3.39 9.88 0.74
N SER A 127 -4.09 10.95 1.10
CA SER A 127 -4.62 11.13 2.45
C SER A 127 -5.56 9.98 2.85
N ILE A 128 -5.54 9.63 4.13
CA ILE A 128 -6.40 8.60 4.74
C ILE A 128 -7.09 9.15 5.97
N PHE A 129 -8.23 8.59 6.32
CA PHE A 129 -8.85 8.83 7.63
C PHE A 129 -8.19 7.96 8.69
N ALA A 130 -7.99 8.52 9.88
CA ALA A 130 -7.43 7.83 11.03
C ALA A 130 -8.41 6.81 11.62
N ASN A 131 -9.72 7.07 11.49
CA ASN A 131 -10.79 6.21 12.00
C ASN A 131 -12.01 6.28 11.06
N VAL A 132 -12.96 5.38 11.24
CA VAL A 132 -14.20 5.25 10.45
C VAL A 132 -15.19 6.41 10.65
N ASP A 133 -15.02 7.24 11.66
CA ASP A 133 -15.80 8.47 11.87
C ASP A 133 -15.46 9.59 10.90
N ASN A 134 -14.36 9.46 10.15
CA ASN A 134 -13.84 10.41 9.18
C ASN A 134 -13.52 11.82 9.73
N LEU A 135 -13.24 11.95 11.03
CA LEU A 135 -12.98 13.24 11.67
C LEU A 135 -11.52 13.68 11.51
N VAL A 136 -10.58 12.77 11.60
CA VAL A 136 -9.14 13.06 11.51
C VAL A 136 -8.55 12.48 10.23
N THR A 137 -7.87 13.33 9.47
CA THR A 137 -7.22 12.96 8.22
C THR A 137 -5.70 13.01 8.36
N LEU A 138 -5.03 11.93 8.03
CA LEU A 138 -3.59 11.91 7.82
C LEU A 138 -3.30 12.42 6.40
N PRO A 139 -2.45 13.46 6.24
CA PRO A 139 -2.13 14.02 4.94
C PRO A 139 -1.48 13.03 3.98
N ALA A 140 -1.61 13.30 2.69
CA ALA A 140 -0.85 12.61 1.65
C ALA A 140 0.66 12.89 1.80
N PHE A 141 1.47 11.94 1.34
CA PHE A 141 2.91 12.14 1.28
C PHE A 141 3.53 11.48 0.05
N THR A 142 4.69 12.00 -0.32
CA THR A 142 5.63 11.36 -1.24
C THR A 142 6.97 11.23 -0.54
N ARG A 143 7.55 10.03 -0.57
CA ARG A 143 8.88 9.71 -0.04
C ARG A 143 9.77 9.23 -1.16
N PHE A 144 11.03 9.62 -1.12
CA PHE A 144 12.08 9.17 -2.03
C PHE A 144 13.08 8.34 -1.26
N ASP A 145 13.49 7.23 -1.85
CA ASP A 145 14.50 6.31 -1.33
C ASP A 145 15.59 6.12 -2.38
N ALA A 146 16.82 5.85 -1.98
CA ALA A 146 17.93 5.62 -2.89
C ALA A 146 18.79 4.44 -2.46
N ALA A 147 19.48 3.82 -3.41
CA ALA A 147 20.47 2.79 -3.12
C ALA A 147 21.67 2.89 -4.06
N VAL A 148 22.81 2.40 -3.57
CA VAL A 148 23.99 2.13 -4.39
C VAL A 148 24.33 0.65 -4.21
N TYR A 149 24.54 -0.03 -5.32
CA TYR A 149 24.95 -1.43 -5.39
C TYR A 149 26.40 -1.47 -5.88
N TRP A 150 27.25 -2.21 -5.18
CA TRP A 150 28.64 -2.35 -5.53
C TRP A 150 29.07 -3.82 -5.49
N THR A 151 29.33 -4.39 -6.65
CA THR A 151 29.85 -5.75 -6.81
C THR A 151 31.37 -5.69 -6.70
N LEU A 152 31.92 -6.05 -5.54
CA LEU A 152 33.35 -6.02 -5.26
C LEU A 152 34.08 -7.16 -5.99
N ASN A 153 33.45 -8.32 -6.04
CA ASN A 153 33.87 -9.49 -6.81
C ASN A 153 32.65 -10.42 -7.02
N PRO A 154 32.76 -11.52 -7.79
CA PRO A 154 31.62 -12.42 -8.05
C PRO A 154 30.93 -13.00 -6.80
N ALA A 155 31.66 -13.11 -5.69
CA ALA A 155 31.12 -13.65 -4.43
C ALA A 155 30.64 -12.56 -3.47
N LEU A 156 30.99 -11.28 -3.66
CA LEU A 156 30.79 -10.24 -2.66
C LEU A 156 30.15 -9.00 -3.25
N GLN A 157 28.95 -8.67 -2.74
CA GLN A 157 28.22 -7.46 -3.09
C GLN A 157 27.90 -6.63 -1.85
N LEU A 158 28.16 -5.33 -1.93
CA LEU A 158 27.79 -4.32 -0.94
C LEU A 158 26.60 -3.50 -1.47
N GLN A 159 25.63 -3.20 -0.60
CA GLN A 159 24.50 -2.35 -0.91
C GLN A 159 24.35 -1.30 0.20
N LEU A 160 24.44 -0.03 -0.16
CA LEU A 160 24.09 1.10 0.70
C LEU A 160 22.67 1.54 0.35
N ASN A 161 21.80 1.66 1.35
CA ASN A 161 20.42 2.13 1.19
C ASN A 161 20.22 3.39 2.02
N VAL A 162 19.47 4.33 1.46
CA VAL A 162 19.03 5.54 2.15
C VAL A 162 17.52 5.63 1.97
N GLU A 163 16.78 5.49 3.07
CA GLU A 163 15.34 5.68 3.10
C GLU A 163 14.99 7.11 3.47
N ASN A 164 13.88 7.60 2.95
CA ASN A 164 13.40 8.96 3.16
C ASN A 164 14.51 10.00 2.85
N LEU A 165 15.05 9.95 1.64
CA LEU A 165 16.20 10.75 1.18
C LEU A 165 16.01 12.25 1.44
N ALA A 166 14.80 12.77 1.24
CA ALA A 166 14.45 14.17 1.47
C ALA A 166 14.14 14.49 2.95
N ASN A 167 14.27 13.54 3.87
CA ASN A 167 13.87 13.66 5.29
C ASN A 167 12.44 14.23 5.45
N LYS A 168 11.50 13.74 4.64
CA LYS A 168 10.10 14.18 4.68
C LYS A 168 9.45 13.80 5.99
N HIS A 169 8.83 14.76 6.68
CA HIS A 169 7.97 14.49 7.81
C HIS A 169 6.59 14.03 7.30
N TYR A 170 6.12 12.88 7.74
CA TYR A 170 4.82 12.32 7.37
C TYR A 170 4.27 11.43 8.50
N PHE A 171 2.99 11.10 8.41
CA PHE A 171 2.36 10.15 9.31
C PHE A 171 2.23 8.79 8.61
N ALA A 172 2.80 7.75 9.22
CA ALA A 172 2.80 6.40 8.63
C ALA A 172 1.43 5.72 8.79
N SER A 173 0.86 5.78 10.00
CA SER A 173 -0.38 5.08 10.36
C SER A 173 -1.09 5.77 11.53
N ALA A 174 -2.28 5.29 11.84
CA ALA A 174 -3.02 5.63 13.05
C ALA A 174 -3.74 4.39 13.58
N ASN A 175 -3.90 4.28 14.90
CA ASN A 175 -4.80 3.30 15.52
C ASN A 175 -6.15 3.94 15.88
N SER A 176 -6.17 5.25 16.04
CA SER A 176 -7.36 6.05 16.34
C SER A 176 -7.08 7.53 16.03
N ASN A 177 -8.06 8.41 16.21
CA ASN A 177 -7.93 9.85 15.96
C ASN A 177 -6.84 10.54 16.81
N ASN A 178 -6.47 9.98 17.95
CA ASN A 178 -5.48 10.53 18.89
C ASN A 178 -4.25 9.63 19.09
N ASN A 179 -4.16 8.54 18.33
CA ASN A 179 -3.00 7.63 18.35
C ASN A 179 -2.46 7.49 16.92
N ILE A 180 -1.61 8.45 16.54
CA ILE A 180 -1.06 8.61 15.19
C ILE A 180 0.45 8.39 15.26
N SER A 181 0.97 7.51 14.43
CA SER A 181 2.39 7.18 14.35
C SER A 181 3.08 8.01 13.26
N PRO A 182 4.16 8.73 13.59
CA PRO A 182 4.98 9.39 12.58
C PRO A 182 5.70 8.36 11.70
N GLY A 183 6.03 8.76 10.50
CA GLY A 183 6.92 8.00 9.61
C GLY A 183 8.38 8.11 10.06
N ALA A 184 9.18 7.13 9.69
CA ALA A 184 10.61 7.13 9.99
C ALA A 184 11.31 8.35 9.35
N PRO A 185 12.25 9.00 10.07
CA PRO A 185 13.11 10.02 9.50
C PRO A 185 14.04 9.40 8.45
N ARG A 186 14.86 10.23 7.81
CA ARG A 186 15.90 9.72 6.92
C ARG A 186 16.82 8.77 7.70
N SER A 187 17.01 7.59 7.12
CA SER A 187 17.88 6.54 7.67
C SER A 187 18.74 5.93 6.57
N ALA A 188 19.90 5.42 6.95
CA ALA A 188 20.79 4.70 6.05
C ALA A 188 21.23 3.39 6.69
N TRP A 189 21.37 2.36 5.84
CA TRP A 189 21.86 1.05 6.27
C TRP A 189 22.65 0.37 5.14
N VAL A 190 23.54 -0.52 5.53
CA VAL A 190 24.41 -1.28 4.64
C VAL A 190 24.04 -2.75 4.70
N LYS A 191 23.95 -3.37 3.54
CA LYS A 191 23.77 -4.82 3.39
C LYS A 191 24.99 -5.39 2.68
N LEU A 192 25.53 -6.46 3.23
CA LEU A 192 26.56 -7.29 2.63
C LEU A 192 25.95 -8.62 2.20
N ASN A 193 26.08 -8.97 0.93
CA ASN A 193 25.71 -10.27 0.40
C ASN A 193 26.99 -11.01 0.03
N TYR A 194 27.15 -12.24 0.56
CA TYR A 194 28.25 -13.13 0.24
C TYR A 194 27.70 -14.46 -0.24
N HIS A 195 28.20 -14.94 -1.38
CA HIS A 195 27.85 -16.23 -1.96
C HIS A 195 29.05 -17.18 -1.83
N PHE A 196 28.84 -18.34 -1.23
CA PHE A 196 29.84 -19.40 -1.06
C PHE A 196 29.97 -20.24 -2.32
#